data_39adf16d2e8692be46e315a1315e1dea
#
_entry.id   39adf16d2e8692be46e315a1315e1dea
#
_cell.length_a   1.000
_cell.length_b   1.000
_cell.length_c   1.000
_cell.angle_alpha   90.00
_cell.angle_beta   90.00
_cell.angle_gamma   90.00
#
_symmetry.space_group_name_H-M   'P 1'
#
loop_
_entity.id
_entity.type
_entity.pdbx_description
1 polymer ?
#
loop_
_entity_poly.entity_id
_entity_poly.type
_entity_poly.pdbx_seq_one_letter_code
_entity_poly.pdbx_strand_id
1 'polypeptide(L)'
;QWRDQLPEQDVDVDELAQLLLDTAREHGVHRLTVSGGDPLEQAPELVRLLTTVRHAYDDILVYTGFTFEELPQVIGADTWEALKPLIDVLIDGPYVDELNVPDCALRGSTNQRVIFLGDRPHDDYDQYLQQPRQLQNYVQGGTVITVGIADRYHHEFSAKEV
;
A
#
# COMPACT_ATOMS: atom_id res chain seq x y z
N GLN A 1 -1.98 -9.84 16.55
CA GLN A 1 -0.63 -10.49 16.61
C GLN A 1 0.42 -9.80 15.76
N TRP A 2 0.08 -9.13 14.67
CA TRP A 2 1.02 -8.39 13.82
C TRP A 2 1.02 -6.87 14.03
N ARG A 3 0.41 -6.41 15.11
CA ARG A 3 0.51 -5.05 15.63
C ARG A 3 1.52 -4.91 16.76
N ASP A 4 2.13 -6.01 17.22
CA ASP A 4 3.17 -5.96 18.23
C ASP A 4 4.44 -5.44 17.53
N GLN A 5 4.76 -4.18 17.76
CA GLN A 5 6.02 -3.58 17.29
C GLN A 5 7.17 -4.28 18.01
N LEU A 6 8.01 -4.92 17.23
CA LEU A 6 9.27 -5.48 17.73
C LEU A 6 10.37 -4.48 17.39
N PRO A 7 11.04 -3.88 18.38
CA PRO A 7 12.10 -2.87 18.13
C PRO A 7 13.19 -3.33 17.17
N GLU A 8 13.46 -4.64 17.14
CA GLU A 8 14.42 -5.23 16.19
C GLU A 8 13.96 -5.23 14.73
N GLN A 9 12.72 -4.84 14.45
CA GLN A 9 12.14 -4.69 13.11
C GLN A 9 12.04 -3.23 12.70
N ASP A 10 12.39 -2.30 13.58
CA ASP A 10 12.41 -0.89 13.24
C ASP A 10 13.52 -0.61 12.23
N VAL A 11 13.18 0.08 11.16
CA VAL A 11 14.11 0.50 10.12
C VAL A 11 14.20 2.02 10.14
N ASP A 12 15.43 2.54 10.06
CA ASP A 12 15.65 3.98 9.94
C ASP A 12 15.06 4.52 8.63
N VAL A 13 14.39 5.67 8.68
CA VAL A 13 13.70 6.25 7.52
C VAL A 13 14.68 6.59 6.41
N ASP A 14 15.89 7.05 6.73
CA ASP A 14 16.89 7.42 5.72
C ASP A 14 17.50 6.18 5.07
N GLU A 15 17.70 5.08 5.84
CA GLU A 15 18.11 3.79 5.30
C GLU A 15 17.05 3.21 4.35
N LEU A 16 15.78 3.28 4.76
CA LEU A 16 14.67 2.84 3.91
C LEU A 16 14.56 3.69 2.64
N ALA A 17 14.69 5.01 2.76
CA ALA A 17 14.68 5.90 1.60
C ALA A 17 15.81 5.56 0.61
N GLN A 18 17.03 5.31 1.12
CA GLN A 18 18.15 4.92 0.27
C GLN A 18 17.89 3.60 -0.45
N LEU A 19 17.36 2.59 0.26
CA LEU A 19 16.99 1.30 -0.33
C LEU A 19 15.98 1.46 -1.46
N LEU A 20 14.95 2.29 -1.26
CA LEU A 20 13.93 2.57 -2.27
C LEU A 20 14.52 3.28 -3.50
N LEU A 21 15.38 4.28 -3.30
CA LEU A 21 16.07 4.99 -4.39
C LEU A 21 16.99 4.07 -5.20
N ASP A 22 17.73 3.22 -4.51
CA ASP A 22 18.62 2.24 -5.16
C ASP A 22 17.80 1.21 -5.96
N THR A 23 16.71 0.71 -5.39
CA THR A 23 15.78 -0.21 -6.06
C THR A 23 15.18 0.42 -7.32
N ALA A 24 14.71 1.66 -7.22
CA ALA A 24 14.16 2.38 -8.37
C ALA A 24 15.19 2.50 -9.50
N ARG A 25 16.42 2.89 -9.15
CA ARG A 25 17.53 3.07 -10.11
C ARG A 25 17.99 1.76 -10.73
N GLU A 26 18.18 0.71 -9.93
CA GLU A 26 18.76 -0.55 -10.39
C GLU A 26 17.78 -1.41 -11.19
N HIS A 27 16.50 -1.35 -10.83
CA HIS A 27 15.47 -2.20 -11.43
C HIS A 27 14.49 -1.45 -12.34
N GLY A 28 14.63 -0.14 -12.49
CA GLY A 28 13.71 0.68 -13.29
C GLY A 28 12.29 0.67 -12.75
N VAL A 29 12.13 0.61 -11.42
CA VAL A 29 10.82 0.60 -10.76
C VAL A 29 10.38 2.04 -10.53
N HIS A 30 9.23 2.42 -11.07
CA HIS A 30 8.69 3.79 -10.99
C HIS A 30 7.36 3.89 -10.25
N ARG A 31 6.89 2.80 -9.67
CA ARG A 31 5.66 2.74 -8.88
C ARG A 31 5.94 2.22 -7.48
N LEU A 32 5.41 2.89 -6.47
CA LEU A 32 5.56 2.53 -5.07
C LEU A 32 4.19 2.29 -4.45
N THR A 33 4.05 1.16 -3.78
CA THR A 33 2.88 0.88 -2.94
C THR A 33 3.30 0.84 -1.49
N VAL A 34 2.64 1.63 -0.66
CA VAL A 34 2.85 1.68 0.79
C VAL A 34 1.65 1.04 1.49
N SER A 35 1.93 -0.05 2.20
CA SER A 35 0.94 -0.87 2.91
C SER A 35 1.62 -1.51 4.13
N GLY A 36 0.92 -2.41 4.83
CA GLY A 36 1.48 -3.15 5.98
C GLY A 36 0.55 -3.05 7.19
N GLY A 37 1.05 -2.66 8.37
CA GLY A 37 0.27 -1.97 9.38
C GLY A 37 -0.30 -0.69 8.77
N ASP A 38 -1.08 0.11 9.48
CA ASP A 38 -1.55 1.35 8.85
C ASP A 38 -0.38 2.34 8.68
N PRO A 39 0.02 2.71 7.45
CA PRO A 39 1.13 3.63 7.24
C PRO A 39 0.89 5.02 7.86
N LEU A 40 -0.38 5.40 8.03
CA LEU A 40 -0.75 6.70 8.60
C LEU A 40 -0.67 6.74 10.13
N GLU A 41 -0.47 5.59 10.79
CA GLU A 41 -0.08 5.56 12.22
C GLU A 41 1.34 6.12 12.43
N GLN A 42 2.15 6.20 11.36
CA GLN A 42 3.50 6.77 11.33
C GLN A 42 3.57 7.93 10.31
N ALA A 43 2.55 8.78 10.28
CA ALA A 43 2.40 9.80 9.24
C ALA A 43 3.57 10.81 9.15
N PRO A 44 4.20 11.29 10.24
CA PRO A 44 5.37 12.16 10.15
C PRO A 44 6.56 11.48 9.46
N GLU A 45 6.84 10.23 9.79
CA GLU A 45 7.91 9.42 9.19
C GLU A 45 7.60 9.13 7.71
N LEU A 46 6.33 8.86 7.41
CA LEU A 46 5.88 8.68 6.02
C LEU A 46 6.05 9.96 5.18
N VAL A 47 5.72 11.13 5.73
CA VAL A 47 5.98 12.42 5.06
C VAL A 47 7.47 12.58 4.76
N ARG A 48 8.35 12.29 5.73
CA ARG A 48 9.80 12.37 5.55
C ARG A 48 10.28 11.41 4.47
N LEU A 49 9.84 10.15 4.52
CA LEU A 49 10.17 9.13 3.54
C LEU A 49 9.75 9.55 2.12
N LEU A 50 8.45 9.84 1.95
CA LEU A 50 7.90 10.16 0.64
C LEU A 50 8.48 11.46 0.07
N THR A 51 8.75 12.47 0.91
CA THR A 51 9.45 13.69 0.47
C THR A 51 10.81 13.37 -0.15
N THR A 52 11.55 12.45 0.48
CA THR A 52 12.88 12.05 0.01
C THR A 52 12.83 11.27 -1.29
N VAL A 53 11.89 10.33 -1.42
CA VAL A 53 11.86 9.40 -2.56
C VAL A 53 10.96 9.82 -3.71
N ARG A 54 10.07 10.82 -3.53
CA ARG A 54 9.04 11.22 -4.49
C ARG A 54 9.57 11.42 -5.92
N HIS A 55 10.76 12.00 -6.05
CA HIS A 55 11.36 12.30 -7.34
C HIS A 55 11.74 11.05 -8.17
N ALA A 56 11.85 9.89 -7.53
CA ALA A 56 12.20 8.62 -8.18
C ALA A 56 10.97 7.79 -8.58
N TYR A 57 9.80 8.16 -8.06
CA TYR A 57 8.56 7.42 -8.28
C TYR A 57 7.53 8.29 -8.98
N ASP A 58 7.04 7.79 -10.10
CA ASP A 58 5.99 8.44 -10.87
C ASP A 58 4.61 8.26 -10.25
N ASP A 59 4.40 7.18 -9.52
CA ASP A 59 3.11 6.80 -8.97
C ASP A 59 3.28 6.20 -7.56
N ILE A 60 2.66 6.83 -6.57
CA ILE A 60 2.69 6.41 -5.17
C ILE A 60 1.27 6.13 -4.70
N LEU A 61 1.01 4.85 -4.39
CA LEU A 61 -0.25 4.37 -3.85
C LEU A 61 -0.09 4.07 -2.36
N VAL A 62 -0.99 4.58 -1.53
CA VAL A 62 -0.99 4.35 -0.08
C VAL A 62 -2.30 3.73 0.35
N TYR A 63 -2.23 2.73 1.22
CA TYR A 63 -3.40 2.13 1.89
C TYR A 63 -3.57 2.70 3.28
N THR A 64 -4.81 2.89 3.71
CA THR A 64 -5.16 3.20 5.10
C THR A 64 -6.51 2.61 5.49
N GLY A 65 -6.65 2.26 6.76
CA GLY A 65 -7.93 1.87 7.35
C GLY A 65 -8.80 3.05 7.77
N PHE A 66 -8.26 4.28 7.77
CA PHE A 66 -9.03 5.49 8.05
C PHE A 66 -9.78 5.95 6.80
N THR A 67 -10.89 6.68 6.98
CA THR A 67 -11.55 7.35 5.86
C THR A 67 -10.84 8.67 5.53
N PHE A 68 -10.90 9.07 4.29
CA PHE A 68 -10.28 10.32 3.80
C PHE A 68 -10.69 11.55 4.61
N GLU A 69 -11.96 11.59 5.01
CA GLU A 69 -12.54 12.68 5.78
C GLU A 69 -12.01 12.76 7.21
N GLU A 70 -11.56 11.62 7.77
CA GLU A 70 -11.00 11.55 9.13
C GLU A 70 -9.53 11.95 9.18
N LEU A 71 -8.79 11.87 8.07
CA LEU A 71 -7.34 12.04 8.03
C LEU A 71 -6.85 13.33 8.68
N PRO A 72 -7.42 14.52 8.42
CA PRO A 72 -6.97 15.74 9.07
C PRO A 72 -7.08 15.71 10.61
N GLN A 73 -8.02 14.91 11.13
CA GLN A 73 -8.22 14.77 12.58
C GLN A 73 -7.31 13.69 13.19
N VAL A 74 -7.09 12.61 12.46
CA VAL A 74 -6.33 11.45 12.93
C VAL A 74 -4.82 11.74 12.95
N ILE A 75 -4.29 12.28 11.85
CA ILE A 75 -2.84 12.52 11.70
C ILE A 75 -2.45 13.99 11.88
N GLY A 76 -3.42 14.88 12.10
CA GLY A 76 -3.22 16.33 12.18
C GLY A 76 -3.31 17.02 10.83
N ALA A 77 -3.97 18.18 10.78
CA ALA A 77 -4.23 18.91 9.54
C ALA A 77 -2.92 19.28 8.81
N ASP A 78 -1.92 19.77 9.52
CA ASP A 78 -0.63 20.17 8.92
C ASP A 78 0.12 18.97 8.33
N THR A 79 0.10 17.82 9.01
CA THR A 79 0.70 16.57 8.50
C THR A 79 -0.03 16.08 7.27
N TRP A 80 -1.38 16.15 7.27
CA TRP A 80 -2.18 15.77 6.10
C TRP A 80 -1.90 16.66 4.89
N GLU A 81 -1.84 17.98 5.07
CA GLU A 81 -1.52 18.91 3.98
C GLU A 81 -0.09 18.71 3.44
N ALA A 82 0.85 18.28 4.27
CA ALA A 82 2.19 17.91 3.83
C ALA A 82 2.24 16.57 3.09
N LEU A 83 1.44 15.58 3.52
CA LEU A 83 1.42 14.23 2.97
C LEU A 83 0.65 14.14 1.65
N LYS A 84 -0.51 14.81 1.57
CA LYS A 84 -1.43 14.73 0.45
C LYS A 84 -0.79 14.93 -0.93
N PRO A 85 0.09 15.94 -1.17
CA PRO A 85 0.73 16.14 -2.47
C PRO A 85 1.79 15.09 -2.82
N LEU A 86 2.17 14.23 -1.87
CA LEU A 86 3.16 13.17 -2.06
C LEU A 86 2.53 11.84 -2.50
N ILE A 87 1.21 11.74 -2.47
CA ILE A 87 0.44 10.53 -2.79
C ILE A 87 -0.35 10.77 -4.08
N ASP A 88 -0.30 9.83 -5.01
CA ASP A 88 -1.10 9.88 -6.24
C ASP A 88 -2.45 9.17 -6.04
N VAL A 89 -2.44 8.03 -5.36
CA VAL A 89 -3.64 7.21 -5.12
C VAL A 89 -3.72 6.79 -3.66
N LEU A 90 -4.86 7.02 -3.05
CA LEU A 90 -5.18 6.57 -1.70
C LEU A 90 -6.26 5.50 -1.75
N ILE A 91 -6.01 4.34 -1.14
CA ILE A 91 -7.03 3.35 -0.85
C ILE A 91 -7.43 3.54 0.61
N ASP A 92 -8.64 4.03 0.84
CA ASP A 92 -9.12 4.42 2.15
C ASP A 92 -10.24 3.53 2.68
N GLY A 93 -10.42 3.57 3.98
CA GLY A 93 -11.51 2.90 4.70
C GLY A 93 -11.12 1.54 5.29
N PRO A 94 -11.80 1.13 6.37
CA PRO A 94 -11.48 -0.09 7.09
C PRO A 94 -11.77 -1.33 6.23
N TYR A 95 -10.90 -2.35 6.38
CA TYR A 95 -11.17 -3.66 5.82
C TYR A 95 -12.37 -4.31 6.51
N VAL A 96 -13.31 -4.82 5.72
CA VAL A 96 -14.50 -5.54 6.18
C VAL A 96 -14.52 -6.92 5.50
N ASP A 97 -14.32 -7.99 6.28
CA ASP A 97 -14.17 -9.35 5.76
C ASP A 97 -15.39 -9.84 4.97
N GLU A 98 -16.59 -9.49 5.40
CA GLU A 98 -17.83 -9.85 4.72
C GLU A 98 -17.98 -9.21 3.33
N LEU A 99 -17.25 -8.11 3.10
CA LEU A 99 -17.23 -7.38 1.84
C LEU A 99 -16.00 -7.71 0.98
N ASN A 100 -15.22 -8.71 1.38
CA ASN A 100 -14.09 -9.21 0.61
C ASN A 100 -14.60 -10.17 -0.48
N VAL A 101 -14.69 -9.68 -1.71
CA VAL A 101 -15.16 -10.41 -2.89
C VAL A 101 -14.09 -10.48 -3.98
N PRO A 102 -14.12 -11.49 -4.88
CA PRO A 102 -13.09 -11.69 -5.91
C PRO A 102 -12.91 -10.49 -6.87
N ASP A 103 -13.99 -9.77 -7.19
CA ASP A 103 -14.00 -8.67 -8.14
C ASP A 103 -13.56 -7.32 -7.54
N CYS A 104 -12.88 -7.37 -6.39
CA CYS A 104 -12.44 -6.17 -5.66
C CYS A 104 -10.97 -5.85 -5.96
N ALA A 105 -10.65 -5.49 -7.21
CA ALA A 105 -9.28 -5.13 -7.59
C ALA A 105 -8.74 -3.96 -6.75
N LEU A 106 -7.47 -3.99 -6.39
CA LEU A 106 -6.74 -3.04 -5.53
C LEU A 106 -7.24 -2.93 -4.08
N ARG A 107 -8.45 -3.31 -3.77
CA ARG A 107 -9.07 -3.14 -2.45
C ARG A 107 -9.19 -4.48 -1.72
N GLY A 108 -9.10 -4.45 -0.41
CA GLY A 108 -9.35 -5.63 0.43
C GLY A 108 -10.84 -5.97 0.53
N SER A 109 -11.70 -4.94 0.47
CA SER A 109 -13.16 -5.07 0.56
C SER A 109 -13.87 -3.98 -0.24
N THR A 110 -15.12 -4.21 -0.62
CA THR A 110 -15.86 -3.32 -1.52
C THR A 110 -16.19 -1.95 -0.95
N ASN A 111 -16.21 -1.80 0.38
CA ASN A 111 -16.42 -0.52 1.05
C ASN A 111 -15.22 0.42 0.96
N GLN A 112 -14.02 -0.10 0.70
CA GLN A 112 -12.84 0.75 0.51
C GLN A 112 -12.94 1.51 -0.81
N ARG A 113 -12.45 2.76 -0.80
CA ARG A 113 -12.49 3.66 -1.96
C ARG A 113 -11.12 3.80 -2.59
N VAL A 114 -11.10 4.02 -3.89
CA VAL A 114 -9.91 4.44 -4.63
C VAL A 114 -10.03 5.94 -4.86
N ILE A 115 -9.17 6.72 -4.23
CA ILE A 115 -9.19 8.18 -4.27
C ILE A 115 -7.94 8.66 -4.99
N PHE A 116 -8.13 9.37 -6.09
CA PHE A 116 -7.05 9.99 -6.85
C PHE A 116 -6.75 11.36 -6.28
N LEU A 117 -5.51 11.59 -5.87
CA LEU A 117 -5.05 12.84 -5.25
C LEU A 117 -4.17 13.66 -6.17
N GLY A 118 -3.50 13.02 -7.12
CA GLY A 118 -2.65 13.65 -8.11
C GLY A 118 -3.42 14.05 -9.39
N ASP A 119 -2.82 14.94 -10.18
CA ASP A 119 -3.38 15.43 -11.46
C ASP A 119 -3.06 14.52 -12.66
N ARG A 120 -2.54 13.31 -12.42
CA ARG A 120 -2.12 12.38 -13.48
C ARG A 120 -3.32 11.70 -14.14
N PRO A 121 -3.21 11.32 -15.45
CA PRO A 121 -4.18 10.42 -16.06
C PRO A 121 -4.26 9.09 -15.30
N HIS A 122 -5.47 8.59 -15.11
CA HIS A 122 -5.73 7.37 -14.33
C HIS A 122 -6.16 6.18 -15.21
N ASP A 123 -5.91 6.26 -16.51
CA ASP A 123 -6.34 5.24 -17.49
C ASP A 123 -5.84 3.83 -17.13
N ASP A 124 -4.64 3.72 -16.57
CA ASP A 124 -4.07 2.45 -16.09
C ASP A 124 -4.89 1.87 -14.94
N TYR A 125 -5.32 2.72 -13.99
CA TYR A 125 -6.14 2.31 -12.87
C TYR A 125 -7.55 1.92 -13.30
N ASP A 126 -8.14 2.65 -14.24
CA ASP A 126 -9.46 2.32 -14.79
C ASP A 126 -9.47 0.94 -15.44
N GLN A 127 -8.41 0.60 -16.18
CA GLN A 127 -8.24 -0.73 -16.76
C GLN A 127 -8.01 -1.80 -15.68
N TYR A 128 -7.19 -1.49 -14.67
CA TYR A 128 -6.88 -2.42 -13.59
C TYR A 128 -8.11 -2.71 -12.72
N LEU A 129 -8.91 -1.70 -12.40
CA LEU A 129 -10.13 -1.83 -11.60
C LEU A 129 -11.24 -2.66 -12.29
N GLN A 130 -11.17 -2.83 -13.62
CA GLN A 130 -12.08 -3.69 -14.37
C GLN A 130 -11.64 -5.16 -14.40
N GLN A 131 -10.45 -5.48 -13.86
CA GLN A 131 -9.93 -6.83 -13.84
C GLN A 131 -10.23 -7.50 -12.48
N PRO A 132 -10.30 -8.84 -12.43
CA PRO A 132 -10.32 -9.54 -11.16
C PRO A 132 -9.00 -9.35 -10.41
N ARG A 133 -8.99 -9.61 -9.12
CA ARG A 133 -7.78 -9.64 -8.31
C ARG A 133 -6.70 -10.54 -8.93
N GLN A 134 -5.47 -10.09 -8.82
CA GLN A 134 -4.31 -10.83 -9.28
C GLN A 134 -3.40 -11.15 -8.10
N LEU A 135 -2.96 -12.41 -8.03
CA LEU A 135 -1.93 -12.86 -7.12
C LEU A 135 -0.70 -13.23 -7.94
N GLN A 136 0.46 -12.78 -7.52
CA GLN A 136 1.74 -13.13 -8.12
C GLN A 136 2.51 -14.02 -7.16
N ASN A 137 3.02 -15.14 -7.68
CA ASN A 137 3.85 -16.06 -6.92
C ASN A 137 5.29 -15.98 -7.40
N TYR A 138 6.20 -15.78 -6.47
CA TYR A 138 7.64 -15.82 -6.68
C TYR A 138 8.24 -16.99 -5.95
N VAL A 139 9.17 -17.69 -6.57
CA VAL A 139 9.90 -18.80 -5.95
C VAL A 139 11.36 -18.38 -5.73
N GLN A 140 11.77 -18.31 -4.49
CA GLN A 140 13.15 -17.98 -4.12
C GLN A 140 13.65 -18.94 -3.04
N GLY A 141 14.76 -19.64 -3.33
CA GLY A 141 15.40 -20.55 -2.36
C GLY A 141 14.49 -21.68 -1.84
N GLY A 142 13.51 -22.14 -2.64
CA GLY A 142 12.54 -23.15 -2.22
C GLY A 142 11.33 -22.60 -1.44
N THR A 143 11.28 -21.29 -1.23
CA THR A 143 10.14 -20.60 -0.61
C THR A 143 9.25 -19.98 -1.68
N VAL A 144 7.94 -20.12 -1.56
CA VAL A 144 6.96 -19.43 -2.40
C VAL A 144 6.53 -18.15 -1.68
N ILE A 145 6.73 -17.01 -2.33
CA ILE A 145 6.28 -15.70 -1.86
C ILE A 145 5.09 -15.30 -2.72
N THR A 146 3.92 -15.16 -2.11
CA THR A 146 2.71 -14.69 -2.80
C THR A 146 2.50 -13.21 -2.51
N VAL A 147 2.36 -12.40 -3.55
CA VAL A 147 2.10 -10.96 -3.46
C VAL A 147 0.76 -10.65 -4.11
N GLY A 148 -0.06 -9.87 -3.41
CA GLY A 148 -1.39 -9.45 -3.85
C GLY A 148 -2.40 -9.52 -2.72
N ILE A 149 -3.63 -9.09 -2.99
CA ILE A 149 -4.74 -9.14 -2.03
C ILE A 149 -5.53 -10.43 -2.28
N ALA A 150 -5.38 -11.41 -1.38
CA ALA A 150 -6.11 -12.67 -1.45
C ALA A 150 -7.61 -12.47 -1.15
N ASP A 151 -8.47 -13.26 -1.78
CA ASP A 151 -9.86 -13.36 -1.35
C ASP A 151 -9.97 -14.25 -0.10
N ARG A 152 -11.13 -14.19 0.61
CA ARG A 152 -11.33 -14.92 1.84
C ARG A 152 -11.28 -16.47 1.67
N TYR A 153 -11.39 -16.98 0.47
CA TYR A 153 -11.39 -18.42 0.17
C TYR A 153 -9.97 -18.96 -0.10
N HIS A 154 -9.01 -18.09 -0.41
CA HIS A 154 -7.63 -18.50 -0.69
C HIS A 154 -6.87 -19.04 0.53
N HIS A 155 -7.30 -18.68 1.75
CA HIS A 155 -6.69 -19.17 2.98
C HIS A 155 -7.00 -20.64 3.28
N GLU A 156 -8.03 -21.23 2.68
CA GLU A 156 -8.39 -22.65 2.91
C GLU A 156 -7.48 -23.63 2.14
N PHE A 157 -6.77 -23.19 1.11
CA PHE A 157 -5.92 -24.04 0.27
C PHE A 157 -4.47 -24.15 0.76
N SER A 158 -4.03 -23.32 1.70
CA SER A 158 -2.63 -23.30 2.16
C SER A 158 -2.30 -24.33 3.26
N ALA A 159 -3.26 -25.09 3.75
CA ALA A 159 -3.07 -26.00 4.89
C ALA A 159 -3.25 -27.49 4.58
N LYS A 160 -3.40 -27.88 3.33
CA LYS A 160 -3.49 -29.31 2.96
C LYS A 160 -2.60 -29.59 1.77
N GLU A 161 -1.63 -30.47 2.04
CA GLU A 161 -0.69 -31.14 1.14
C GLU A 161 0.72 -30.54 1.09
N VAL A 162 1.55 -30.96 2.03
CA VAL A 162 2.79 -31.73 1.74
C VAL A 162 2.94 -32.78 2.84
#